data_5e4192d4ed5e278de807d8e186268848
#
_entry.id   5e4192d4ed5e278de807d8e186268848
#
_cell.length_a   1.000
_cell.length_b   1.000
_cell.length_c   1.000
_cell.angle_alpha   90.00
_cell.angle_beta   90.00
_cell.angle_gamma   90.00
#
_symmetry.space_group_name_H-M   'P 1'
#
loop_
_entity.id
_entity.type
_entity.pdbx_description
1 polymer ?
#
loop_
_entity_poly.entity_id
_entity_poly.type
_entity_poly.pdbx_seq_one_letter_code
_entity_poly.pdbx_strand_id
1 'polypeptide(L)'
;VVRCYQGVDDMSKFNFEGKCLLKSTDYSKDELNYIIDKAQQLKAEKKNNQSHQLLTNKNIAIIFEKPSTRTRAAFSVAAHDLGVQVDYFGQGEIHLGKKESIYDTAKVLGSMYDGIEFRGHDHNDVETLAQHANVPVWNGLTNEWHPTQMLADFMTLKEEWGTLKGKTLTYIGDARNNVANDLLVTGALLGVNMNIVAPESRLPESHVVTMAKDYAEQTGATIQISSDIEKTVYQTDAIYTDVWFSMGEPTDVIEERVKALQPYQINMSLIQKIQNPDVKVLHCLPAFHNTQTQVGKEVCEKYGLSEMEITDEVFNSPYSIVFKQAENRLHSIKAVMALTLGGIK
;
A
#
# COMPACT_ATOMS: atom_id res chain seq x y z
N VAL A 1 33.53 5.65 15.49
CA VAL A 1 32.80 5.77 16.77
C VAL A 1 31.33 5.53 16.45
N VAL A 2 30.88 4.29 16.65
CA VAL A 2 29.48 3.85 16.50
C VAL A 2 28.70 4.43 17.67
N ARG A 3 27.80 5.37 17.43
CA ARG A 3 26.78 5.76 18.40
C ARG A 3 25.73 4.67 18.48
N CYS A 4 25.75 3.88 19.55
CA CYS A 4 24.64 3.03 19.93
C CYS A 4 23.44 3.94 20.24
N TYR A 5 22.38 3.84 19.45
CA TYR A 5 21.06 4.31 19.83
C TYR A 5 20.52 3.37 20.92
N GLN A 6 20.68 3.78 22.19
CA GLN A 6 19.90 3.25 23.31
C GLN A 6 18.56 4.02 23.33
N GLY A 7 17.63 3.64 22.43
CA GLY A 7 16.22 3.91 22.65
C GLY A 7 15.71 2.83 23.60
N VAL A 8 15.38 3.19 24.82
CA VAL A 8 14.59 2.34 25.72
C VAL A 8 13.23 2.20 25.05
N ASP A 9 12.97 1.03 24.45
CA ASP A 9 11.65 0.66 23.93
C ASP A 9 10.67 0.69 25.12
N ASP A 10 9.82 1.70 25.19
CA ASP A 10 8.68 1.74 26.11
C ASP A 10 7.61 0.78 25.57
N MET A 11 7.88 -0.52 25.70
CA MET A 11 7.07 -1.64 25.19
C MET A 11 5.68 -1.73 25.85
N SER A 12 5.40 -0.91 26.88
CA SER A 12 4.13 -0.91 27.61
C SER A 12 3.03 -0.03 26.97
N LYS A 13 3.36 0.73 25.89
CA LYS A 13 2.49 1.80 25.38
C LYS A 13 1.36 1.30 24.46
N PHE A 14 1.58 0.23 23.69
CA PHE A 14 0.62 -0.23 22.69
C PHE A 14 0.32 -1.72 22.83
N ASN A 15 -0.95 -2.08 22.74
CA ASN A 15 -1.39 -3.46 22.62
C ASN A 15 -1.89 -3.72 21.18
N PHE A 16 -1.15 -4.49 20.40
CA PHE A 16 -1.50 -4.86 19.03
C PHE A 16 -2.12 -6.27 18.94
N GLU A 17 -1.94 -7.13 19.95
CA GLU A 17 -2.40 -8.51 19.90
C GLU A 17 -3.92 -8.57 19.66
N GLY A 18 -4.31 -9.35 18.66
CA GLY A 18 -5.71 -9.49 18.25
C GLY A 18 -6.25 -8.37 17.34
N LYS A 19 -5.51 -7.27 17.11
CA LYS A 19 -5.98 -6.20 16.23
C LYS A 19 -6.00 -6.61 14.76
N CYS A 20 -7.01 -6.14 14.05
CA CYS A 20 -7.12 -6.22 12.59
C CYS A 20 -6.45 -5.03 11.92
N LEU A 21 -6.13 -5.15 10.63
CA LEU A 21 -5.67 -4.06 9.76
C LEU A 21 -6.54 -4.05 8.51
N LEU A 22 -7.67 -3.35 8.54
CA LEU A 22 -8.61 -3.26 7.41
C LEU A 22 -8.36 -2.01 6.58
N LYS A 23 -8.00 -0.92 7.26
CA LYS A 23 -7.58 0.37 6.70
C LYS A 23 -6.53 1.01 7.62
N SER A 24 -5.72 1.91 7.09
CA SER A 24 -4.65 2.54 7.89
C SER A 24 -5.19 3.30 9.10
N THR A 25 -6.42 3.81 9.01
CA THR A 25 -7.09 4.54 10.08
C THR A 25 -7.58 3.70 11.26
N ASP A 26 -7.43 2.38 11.19
CA ASP A 26 -7.68 1.49 12.35
C ASP A 26 -6.62 1.66 13.44
N TYR A 27 -5.54 2.36 13.11
CA TYR A 27 -4.40 2.64 13.97
C TYR A 27 -4.19 4.14 14.11
N SER A 28 -3.75 4.55 15.28
CA SER A 28 -3.29 5.91 15.51
C SER A 28 -1.96 6.20 14.80
N LYS A 29 -1.63 7.49 14.63
CA LYS A 29 -0.34 7.94 14.10
C LYS A 29 0.85 7.27 14.80
N ASP A 30 0.81 7.22 16.12
CA ASP A 30 1.90 6.67 16.92
C ASP A 30 2.03 5.15 16.73
N GLU A 31 0.91 4.43 16.62
CA GLU A 31 0.89 3.00 16.33
C GLU A 31 1.42 2.69 14.93
N LEU A 32 1.03 3.47 13.90
CA LEU A 32 1.56 3.31 12.55
C LEU A 32 3.07 3.56 12.51
N ASN A 33 3.55 4.61 13.18
CA ASN A 33 4.98 4.87 13.27
C ASN A 33 5.73 3.73 13.97
N TYR A 34 5.15 3.16 15.02
CA TYR A 34 5.73 2.01 15.73
C TYR A 34 5.81 0.78 14.82
N ILE A 35 4.74 0.47 14.07
CA ILE A 35 4.74 -0.64 13.09
C ILE A 35 5.84 -0.42 12.03
N ILE A 36 5.97 0.81 11.50
CA ILE A 36 7.00 1.17 10.52
C ILE A 36 8.42 0.99 11.11
N ASP A 37 8.65 1.43 12.34
CA ASP A 37 9.95 1.30 13.01
C ASP A 37 10.30 -0.17 13.28
N LYS A 38 9.33 -0.98 13.70
CA LYS A 38 9.51 -2.43 13.83
C LYS A 38 9.79 -3.10 12.49
N ALA A 39 9.13 -2.67 11.42
CA ALA A 39 9.40 -3.19 10.08
C ALA A 39 10.84 -2.89 9.63
N GLN A 40 11.35 -1.68 9.89
CA GLN A 40 12.75 -1.32 9.62
C GLN A 40 13.73 -2.14 10.45
N GLN A 41 13.43 -2.37 11.74
CA GLN A 41 14.21 -3.22 12.60
C GLN A 41 14.27 -4.66 12.07
N LEU A 42 13.12 -5.29 11.82
CA LEU A 42 13.03 -6.66 11.29
C LEU A 42 13.70 -6.81 9.91
N LYS A 43 13.65 -5.75 9.07
CA LYS A 43 14.40 -5.70 7.80
C LYS A 43 15.92 -5.74 8.05
N ALA A 44 16.42 -4.91 8.96
CA ALA A 44 17.85 -4.87 9.29
C ALA A 44 18.33 -6.20 9.86
N GLU A 45 17.56 -6.81 10.76
CA GLU A 45 17.85 -8.11 11.36
C GLU A 45 17.88 -9.23 10.30
N LYS A 46 16.91 -9.27 9.36
CA LYS A 46 16.93 -10.22 8.23
C LYS A 46 18.16 -10.04 7.37
N LYS A 47 18.56 -8.81 7.05
CA LYS A 47 19.79 -8.52 6.26
C LYS A 47 21.07 -8.99 6.99
N ASN A 48 21.04 -9.03 8.33
CA ASN A 48 22.12 -9.53 9.17
C ASN A 48 22.01 -11.04 9.46
N ASN A 49 21.15 -11.78 8.74
CA ASN A 49 20.89 -13.21 8.92
C ASN A 49 20.47 -13.61 10.35
N GLN A 50 19.80 -12.69 11.06
CA GLN A 50 19.20 -13.01 12.37
C GLN A 50 17.85 -13.72 12.14
N SER A 51 17.66 -14.85 12.83
CA SER A 51 16.41 -15.62 12.74
C SER A 51 15.29 -14.97 13.55
N HIS A 52 14.08 -15.00 13.04
CA HIS A 52 12.89 -14.40 13.65
C HIS A 52 11.75 -15.40 13.83
N GLN A 53 11.99 -16.57 14.35
CA GLN A 53 10.98 -17.59 14.65
C GLN A 53 10.05 -17.17 15.81
N LEU A 54 9.46 -15.96 15.70
CA LEU A 54 8.68 -15.33 16.78
C LEU A 54 7.27 -15.93 16.96
N LEU A 55 6.76 -16.65 15.95
CA LEU A 55 5.39 -17.13 15.87
C LEU A 55 5.32 -18.63 15.53
N THR A 56 6.21 -19.43 16.13
CA THR A 56 6.20 -20.89 15.96
C THR A 56 4.85 -21.47 16.40
N ASN A 57 4.36 -22.47 15.63
CA ASN A 57 3.05 -23.14 15.85
C ASN A 57 1.83 -22.26 15.55
N LYS A 58 1.97 -21.16 14.81
CA LYS A 58 0.88 -20.37 14.29
C LYS A 58 0.57 -20.75 12.84
N ASN A 59 -0.71 -20.68 12.46
CA ASN A 59 -1.18 -20.96 11.12
C ASN A 59 -2.03 -19.79 10.62
N ILE A 60 -1.85 -19.37 9.38
CA ILE A 60 -2.68 -18.32 8.77
C ILE A 60 -3.29 -18.77 7.47
N ALA A 61 -4.51 -18.28 7.19
CA ALA A 61 -5.17 -18.42 5.90
C ALA A 61 -4.91 -17.17 5.05
N ILE A 62 -4.57 -17.37 3.78
CA ILE A 62 -4.44 -16.29 2.78
C ILE A 62 -5.51 -16.50 1.71
N ILE A 63 -6.46 -15.58 1.59
CA ILE A 63 -7.63 -15.69 0.72
C ILE A 63 -7.56 -14.65 -0.38
N PHE A 64 -7.54 -15.08 -1.64
CA PHE A 64 -7.43 -14.19 -2.81
C PHE A 64 -8.61 -14.39 -3.76
N GLU A 65 -9.46 -13.39 -3.88
CA GLU A 65 -10.42 -13.27 -4.98
C GLU A 65 -9.79 -12.67 -6.24
N LYS A 66 -8.70 -11.91 -6.06
CA LYS A 66 -7.89 -11.30 -7.13
C LYS A 66 -6.46 -11.79 -7.05
N PRO A 67 -5.84 -12.26 -8.13
CA PRO A 67 -4.46 -12.71 -8.11
C PRO A 67 -3.51 -11.55 -7.78
N SER A 68 -2.43 -11.86 -7.08
CA SER A 68 -1.36 -10.90 -6.79
C SER A 68 -0.04 -11.62 -6.50
N THR A 69 0.98 -11.32 -7.27
CA THR A 69 2.33 -11.84 -7.05
C THR A 69 2.94 -11.25 -5.76
N ARG A 70 2.89 -9.93 -5.61
CA ARG A 70 3.56 -9.23 -4.50
C ARG A 70 2.93 -9.50 -3.14
N THR A 71 1.61 -9.39 -3.03
CA THR A 71 0.92 -9.64 -1.76
C THR A 71 1.10 -11.08 -1.31
N ARG A 72 0.93 -12.06 -2.23
CA ARG A 72 1.14 -13.48 -1.93
C ARG A 72 2.57 -13.73 -1.47
N ALA A 73 3.57 -13.27 -2.24
CA ALA A 73 4.97 -13.46 -1.90
C ALA A 73 5.32 -12.81 -0.55
N ALA A 74 4.86 -11.56 -0.31
CA ALA A 74 5.16 -10.84 0.92
C ALA A 74 4.59 -11.53 2.17
N PHE A 75 3.31 -11.95 2.14
CA PHE A 75 2.71 -12.69 3.27
C PHE A 75 3.36 -14.05 3.46
N SER A 76 3.56 -14.83 2.39
CA SER A 76 4.16 -16.17 2.50
C SER A 76 5.59 -16.12 3.05
N VAL A 77 6.43 -15.21 2.55
CA VAL A 77 7.81 -15.08 3.02
C VAL A 77 7.87 -14.48 4.42
N ALA A 78 7.01 -13.50 4.74
CA ALA A 78 6.91 -12.94 6.09
C ALA A 78 6.51 -14.01 7.12
N ALA A 79 5.51 -14.81 6.79
CA ALA A 79 5.05 -15.92 7.62
C ALA A 79 6.17 -16.96 7.84
N HIS A 80 6.82 -17.38 6.75
CA HIS A 80 7.95 -18.33 6.85
C HIS A 80 9.08 -17.79 7.72
N ASP A 81 9.46 -16.53 7.56
CA ASP A 81 10.49 -15.90 8.39
C ASP A 81 10.12 -15.89 9.89
N LEU A 82 8.82 -15.79 10.21
CA LEU A 82 8.30 -15.77 11.58
C LEU A 82 8.03 -17.17 12.15
N GLY A 83 8.15 -18.24 11.37
CA GLY A 83 7.82 -19.61 11.78
C GLY A 83 6.34 -19.97 11.67
N VAL A 84 5.56 -19.20 10.92
CA VAL A 84 4.13 -19.38 10.69
C VAL A 84 3.89 -20.28 9.48
N GLN A 85 2.92 -21.20 9.59
CA GLN A 85 2.44 -21.99 8.45
C GLN A 85 1.36 -21.21 7.69
N VAL A 86 1.29 -21.43 6.37
CA VAL A 86 0.41 -20.68 5.47
C VAL A 86 -0.38 -21.62 4.58
N ASP A 87 -1.70 -21.49 4.62
CA ASP A 87 -2.58 -22.07 3.59
C ASP A 87 -3.09 -20.97 2.66
N TYR A 88 -2.94 -21.19 1.37
CA TYR A 88 -3.35 -20.26 0.32
C TYR A 88 -4.62 -20.76 -0.36
N PHE A 89 -5.64 -19.91 -0.39
CA PHE A 89 -6.91 -20.12 -1.05
C PHE A 89 -7.06 -19.13 -2.21
N GLY A 90 -6.83 -19.60 -3.43
CA GLY A 90 -6.98 -18.81 -4.65
C GLY A 90 -8.40 -18.72 -5.14
N GLN A 91 -8.59 -17.96 -6.22
CA GLN A 91 -9.90 -17.81 -6.85
C GLN A 91 -10.48 -19.17 -7.29
N GLY A 92 -11.67 -19.48 -6.81
CA GLY A 92 -12.36 -20.74 -7.10
C GLY A 92 -11.97 -21.94 -6.22
N GLU A 93 -10.98 -21.81 -5.36
CA GLU A 93 -10.57 -22.85 -4.40
C GLU A 93 -11.36 -22.79 -3.10
N ILE A 94 -12.05 -21.68 -2.84
CA ILE A 94 -12.93 -21.47 -1.68
C ILE A 94 -14.33 -21.07 -2.13
N HIS A 95 -15.33 -21.38 -1.33
CA HIS A 95 -16.75 -21.13 -1.66
C HIS A 95 -17.26 -19.75 -1.19
N LEU A 96 -16.36 -18.87 -0.77
CA LEU A 96 -16.63 -17.56 -0.19
C LEU A 96 -17.62 -16.74 -1.04
N GLY A 97 -18.71 -16.30 -0.42
CA GLY A 97 -19.76 -15.50 -1.08
C GLY A 97 -20.57 -16.20 -2.17
N LYS A 98 -20.30 -17.48 -2.46
CA LYS A 98 -20.99 -18.25 -3.52
C LYS A 98 -21.88 -19.36 -2.96
N LYS A 99 -21.29 -20.34 -2.29
CA LYS A 99 -21.99 -21.44 -1.65
C LYS A 99 -21.97 -21.33 -0.13
N GLU A 100 -21.10 -20.53 0.42
CA GLU A 100 -20.94 -20.27 1.83
C GLU A 100 -20.93 -18.75 2.07
N SER A 101 -21.61 -18.30 3.11
CA SER A 101 -21.62 -16.88 3.46
C SER A 101 -20.26 -16.44 4.00
N ILE A 102 -19.96 -15.14 3.87
CA ILE A 102 -18.74 -14.56 4.48
C ILE A 102 -18.72 -14.80 5.98
N TYR A 103 -19.89 -14.72 6.64
CA TYR A 103 -20.07 -15.00 8.06
C TYR A 103 -19.69 -16.44 8.43
N ASP A 104 -20.21 -17.43 7.70
CA ASP A 104 -19.92 -18.84 7.98
C ASP A 104 -18.43 -19.14 7.73
N THR A 105 -17.86 -18.65 6.63
CA THR A 105 -16.43 -18.78 6.35
C THR A 105 -15.58 -18.13 7.45
N ALA A 106 -15.96 -16.95 7.95
CA ALA A 106 -15.26 -16.30 9.06
C ALA A 106 -15.25 -17.17 10.33
N LYS A 107 -16.40 -17.76 10.68
CA LYS A 107 -16.53 -18.66 11.83
C LYS A 107 -15.68 -19.92 11.69
N VAL A 108 -15.73 -20.55 10.50
CA VAL A 108 -14.97 -21.77 10.23
C VAL A 108 -13.46 -21.50 10.26
N LEU A 109 -12.98 -20.55 9.46
CA LEU A 109 -11.55 -20.27 9.37
C LEU A 109 -11.00 -19.70 10.68
N GLY A 110 -11.75 -18.81 11.35
CA GLY A 110 -11.35 -18.27 12.64
C GLY A 110 -11.29 -19.30 13.78
N SER A 111 -11.91 -20.47 13.61
CA SER A 111 -11.77 -21.60 14.54
C SER A 111 -10.54 -22.48 14.27
N MET A 112 -9.92 -22.36 13.08
CA MET A 112 -8.83 -23.21 12.62
C MET A 112 -7.48 -22.47 12.53
N TYR A 113 -7.53 -21.17 12.16
CA TYR A 113 -6.35 -20.34 11.92
C TYR A 113 -6.17 -19.29 13.01
N ASP A 114 -4.94 -18.85 13.20
CA ASP A 114 -4.58 -17.78 14.14
C ASP A 114 -4.70 -16.38 13.52
N GLY A 115 -4.81 -16.28 12.20
CA GLY A 115 -5.00 -15.03 11.48
C GLY A 115 -5.43 -15.27 10.04
N ILE A 116 -6.07 -14.27 9.43
CA ILE A 116 -6.61 -14.34 8.08
C ILE A 116 -6.16 -13.12 7.27
N GLU A 117 -5.54 -13.34 6.13
CA GLU A 117 -5.37 -12.31 5.11
C GLU A 117 -6.48 -12.43 4.08
N PHE A 118 -7.05 -11.29 3.69
CA PHE A 118 -8.06 -11.24 2.65
C PHE A 118 -7.70 -10.20 1.59
N ARG A 119 -7.72 -10.63 0.33
CA ARG A 119 -7.57 -9.77 -0.84
C ARG A 119 -8.76 -9.99 -1.77
N GLY A 120 -9.65 -9.01 -1.82
CA GLY A 120 -10.91 -9.15 -2.55
C GLY A 120 -11.39 -7.88 -3.24
N HIS A 121 -12.69 -7.83 -3.46
CA HIS A 121 -13.37 -6.73 -4.13
C HIS A 121 -14.06 -5.79 -3.14
N ASP A 122 -15.01 -6.29 -2.40
CA ASP A 122 -15.85 -5.50 -1.51
C ASP A 122 -15.19 -5.34 -0.14
N HIS A 123 -15.12 -4.10 0.35
CA HIS A 123 -14.57 -3.84 1.68
C HIS A 123 -15.44 -4.39 2.79
N ASN A 124 -16.77 -4.46 2.60
CA ASN A 124 -17.68 -5.05 3.55
C ASN A 124 -17.39 -6.53 3.81
N ASP A 125 -16.83 -7.27 2.85
CA ASP A 125 -16.47 -8.67 3.03
C ASP A 125 -15.33 -8.83 4.04
N VAL A 126 -14.29 -8.01 3.95
CA VAL A 126 -13.18 -8.03 4.91
C VAL A 126 -13.61 -7.52 6.30
N GLU A 127 -14.51 -6.54 6.37
CA GLU A 127 -15.10 -6.09 7.63
C GLU A 127 -15.93 -7.20 8.30
N THR A 128 -16.73 -7.93 7.51
CA THR A 128 -17.51 -9.08 7.99
C THR A 128 -16.59 -10.21 8.49
N LEU A 129 -15.52 -10.53 7.76
CA LEU A 129 -14.49 -11.47 8.23
C LEU A 129 -13.90 -11.03 9.57
N ALA A 130 -13.48 -9.78 9.69
CA ALA A 130 -12.87 -9.23 10.91
C ALA A 130 -13.84 -9.26 12.11
N GLN A 131 -15.10 -8.95 11.88
CA GLN A 131 -16.11 -8.95 12.93
C GLN A 131 -16.41 -10.34 13.50
N HIS A 132 -16.24 -11.40 12.70
CA HIS A 132 -16.76 -12.73 13.05
C HIS A 132 -15.71 -13.83 13.20
N ALA A 133 -14.47 -13.62 12.70
CA ALA A 133 -13.40 -14.62 12.78
C ALA A 133 -12.82 -14.82 14.19
N ASN A 134 -12.89 -13.80 15.07
CA ASN A 134 -12.23 -13.78 16.41
C ASN A 134 -10.70 -13.96 16.37
N VAL A 135 -10.08 -13.71 15.24
CA VAL A 135 -8.63 -13.68 15.01
C VAL A 135 -8.28 -12.44 14.21
N PRO A 136 -7.03 -11.95 14.22
CA PRO A 136 -6.60 -10.84 13.37
C PRO A 136 -6.93 -11.08 11.90
N VAL A 137 -7.51 -10.07 11.27
CA VAL A 137 -7.77 -10.05 9.82
C VAL A 137 -6.99 -8.89 9.20
N TRP A 138 -6.28 -9.18 8.10
CA TRP A 138 -5.49 -8.19 7.39
C TRP A 138 -6.01 -8.00 5.96
N ASN A 139 -6.31 -6.76 5.61
CA ASN A 139 -6.74 -6.38 4.28
C ASN A 139 -5.52 -6.31 3.33
N GLY A 140 -5.35 -7.30 2.48
CA GLY A 140 -4.33 -7.32 1.43
C GLY A 140 -4.62 -6.35 0.28
N LEU A 141 -5.89 -6.08 0.00
CA LEU A 141 -6.45 -5.06 -0.89
C LEU A 141 -7.97 -5.26 -1.00
N THR A 142 -8.71 -4.18 -1.00
CA THR A 142 -10.09 -4.10 -1.49
C THR A 142 -10.21 -2.98 -2.53
N ASN A 143 -11.41 -2.78 -3.10
CA ASN A 143 -11.63 -1.68 -4.06
C ASN A 143 -11.46 -0.29 -3.41
N GLU A 144 -11.56 -0.18 -2.09
CA GLU A 144 -11.52 1.08 -1.35
C GLU A 144 -10.18 1.37 -0.68
N TRP A 145 -9.51 0.33 -0.12
CA TRP A 145 -8.33 0.47 0.73
C TRP A 145 -7.25 -0.56 0.43
N HIS A 146 -5.99 -0.16 0.65
CA HIS A 146 -4.81 -1.01 0.52
C HIS A 146 -3.78 -0.77 1.65
N PRO A 147 -4.14 -0.98 2.92
CA PRO A 147 -3.33 -0.55 4.07
C PRO A 147 -1.95 -1.21 4.14
N THR A 148 -1.82 -2.45 3.68
CA THR A 148 -0.51 -3.13 3.62
C THR A 148 0.44 -2.49 2.60
N GLN A 149 -0.08 -1.80 1.58
CA GLN A 149 0.73 -0.99 0.67
C GLN A 149 1.19 0.29 1.36
N MET A 150 0.30 0.98 2.05
CA MET A 150 0.61 2.23 2.76
C MET A 150 1.74 2.06 3.78
N LEU A 151 1.72 0.99 4.57
CA LEU A 151 2.80 0.72 5.51
C LEU A 151 4.16 0.57 4.81
N ALA A 152 4.21 -0.08 3.66
CA ALA A 152 5.42 -0.23 2.87
C ALA A 152 5.87 1.10 2.25
N ASP A 153 4.93 1.89 1.75
CA ASP A 153 5.20 3.17 1.11
C ASP A 153 5.79 4.17 2.10
N PHE A 154 5.14 4.35 3.24
CA PHE A 154 5.63 5.27 4.26
C PHE A 154 6.88 4.75 4.99
N MET A 155 7.07 3.43 5.10
CA MET A 155 8.35 2.84 5.51
C MET A 155 9.46 3.22 4.53
N THR A 156 9.21 3.09 3.23
CA THR A 156 10.18 3.42 2.18
C THR A 156 10.53 4.90 2.20
N LEU A 157 9.52 5.77 2.29
CA LEU A 157 9.72 7.22 2.38
C LEU A 157 10.46 7.61 3.67
N LYS A 158 10.18 6.95 4.79
CA LYS A 158 10.90 7.18 6.06
C LYS A 158 12.37 6.74 5.95
N GLU A 159 12.67 5.66 5.23
CA GLU A 159 14.05 5.25 4.95
C GLU A 159 14.81 6.25 4.05
N GLU A 160 14.12 6.90 3.08
CA GLU A 160 14.73 7.90 2.19
C GLU A 160 14.90 9.26 2.88
N TRP A 161 13.96 9.66 3.69
CA TRP A 161 13.90 11.01 4.23
C TRP A 161 14.37 11.13 5.69
N GLY A 162 14.44 10.04 6.42
CA GLY A 162 14.70 10.01 7.87
C GLY A 162 13.49 10.42 8.71
N THR A 163 12.61 11.27 8.19
CA THR A 163 11.37 11.71 8.82
C THR A 163 10.25 11.87 7.79
N LEU A 164 9.03 11.58 8.20
CA LEU A 164 7.84 11.79 7.36
C LEU A 164 7.24 13.19 7.56
N LYS A 165 7.32 13.71 8.77
CA LYS A 165 6.68 14.99 9.14
C LYS A 165 7.19 16.15 8.30
N GLY A 166 6.26 16.88 7.68
CA GLY A 166 6.54 18.09 6.89
C GLY A 166 7.08 17.84 5.50
N LYS A 167 7.30 16.57 5.11
CA LYS A 167 7.63 16.19 3.74
C LYS A 167 6.38 16.25 2.86
N THR A 168 6.59 16.42 1.55
CA THR A 168 5.50 16.53 0.58
C THR A 168 5.50 15.34 -0.37
N LEU A 169 4.39 14.61 -0.42
CA LEU A 169 4.13 13.55 -1.38
C LEU A 169 3.02 13.98 -2.34
N THR A 170 3.32 13.91 -3.63
CA THR A 170 2.35 14.21 -4.69
C THR A 170 1.90 12.92 -5.37
N TYR A 171 0.61 12.62 -5.34
CA TYR A 171 0.00 11.59 -6.18
C TYR A 171 -0.47 12.23 -7.50
N ILE A 172 -0.18 11.59 -8.64
CA ILE A 172 -0.61 12.05 -9.96
C ILE A 172 -1.25 10.88 -10.74
N GLY A 173 -2.44 11.07 -11.27
CA GLY A 173 -3.17 10.06 -12.05
C GLY A 173 -4.64 9.96 -11.71
N ASP A 174 -5.19 8.72 -11.67
CA ASP A 174 -6.57 8.47 -11.25
C ASP A 174 -6.68 8.55 -9.72
N ALA A 175 -7.19 9.66 -9.22
CA ALA A 175 -7.32 9.86 -7.78
C ALA A 175 -8.61 9.27 -7.17
N ARG A 176 -9.33 8.41 -7.90
CA ARG A 176 -10.49 7.65 -7.39
C ARG A 176 -10.17 6.19 -7.07
N ASN A 177 -8.93 5.77 -7.27
CA ASN A 177 -8.54 4.40 -6.94
C ASN A 177 -8.21 4.24 -5.44
N ASN A 178 -8.15 3.00 -4.98
CA ASN A 178 -7.88 2.67 -3.57
C ASN A 178 -6.50 3.14 -3.09
N VAL A 179 -5.48 3.12 -3.94
CA VAL A 179 -4.13 3.56 -3.58
C VAL A 179 -4.10 5.08 -3.35
N ALA A 180 -4.72 5.87 -4.24
CA ALA A 180 -4.82 7.31 -4.08
C ALA A 180 -5.60 7.70 -2.81
N ASN A 181 -6.71 7.01 -2.54
CA ASN A 181 -7.53 7.22 -1.34
C ASN A 181 -6.72 6.97 -0.07
N ASP A 182 -6.09 5.80 0.01
CA ASP A 182 -5.36 5.37 1.20
C ASP A 182 -4.08 6.20 1.40
N LEU A 183 -3.37 6.57 0.31
CA LEU A 183 -2.22 7.49 0.36
C LEU A 183 -2.61 8.85 0.93
N LEU A 184 -3.70 9.45 0.45
CA LEU A 184 -4.16 10.75 0.89
C LEU A 184 -4.47 10.75 2.39
N VAL A 185 -5.23 9.75 2.85
CA VAL A 185 -5.66 9.66 4.25
C VAL A 185 -4.49 9.28 5.17
N THR A 186 -3.70 8.26 4.78
CA THR A 186 -2.57 7.79 5.59
C THR A 186 -1.45 8.83 5.66
N GLY A 187 -1.17 9.53 4.55
CA GLY A 187 -0.19 10.62 4.54
C GLY A 187 -0.58 11.75 5.49
N ALA A 188 -1.83 12.19 5.44
CA ALA A 188 -2.37 13.18 6.36
C ALA A 188 -2.26 12.73 7.83
N LEU A 189 -2.63 11.49 8.13
CA LEU A 189 -2.52 10.88 9.46
C LEU A 189 -1.08 10.84 9.98
N LEU A 190 -0.10 10.57 9.11
CA LEU A 190 1.33 10.53 9.46
C LEU A 190 1.99 11.91 9.50
N GLY A 191 1.29 12.98 9.06
CA GLY A 191 1.81 14.35 9.04
C GLY A 191 2.65 14.68 7.80
N VAL A 192 2.42 13.98 6.71
CA VAL A 192 2.96 14.25 5.38
C VAL A 192 2.03 15.22 4.65
N ASN A 193 2.58 16.24 4.01
CA ASN A 193 1.83 17.13 3.13
C ASN A 193 1.43 16.35 1.88
N MET A 194 0.15 16.32 1.56
CA MET A 194 -0.38 15.52 0.46
C MET A 194 -0.89 16.41 -0.66
N ASN A 195 -0.32 16.23 -1.84
CA ASN A 195 -0.83 16.82 -3.07
C ASN A 195 -1.47 15.74 -3.93
N ILE A 196 -2.66 16.01 -4.45
CA ILE A 196 -3.35 15.17 -5.42
C ILE A 196 -3.49 15.94 -6.72
N VAL A 197 -2.98 15.36 -7.80
CA VAL A 197 -3.03 15.91 -9.15
C VAL A 197 -3.77 14.95 -10.06
N ALA A 198 -4.97 15.34 -10.49
CA ALA A 198 -5.83 14.49 -11.31
C ALA A 198 -6.73 15.35 -12.21
N PRO A 199 -7.21 14.82 -13.35
CA PRO A 199 -8.26 15.51 -14.11
C PRO A 199 -9.52 15.73 -13.26
N GLU A 200 -10.27 16.79 -13.53
CA GLU A 200 -11.49 17.16 -12.79
C GLU A 200 -12.48 15.99 -12.64
N SER A 201 -12.58 15.14 -13.66
CA SER A 201 -13.46 13.96 -13.65
C SER A 201 -12.97 12.82 -12.75
N ARG A 202 -11.72 12.90 -12.27
CA ARG A 202 -11.05 11.84 -11.49
C ARG A 202 -10.47 12.34 -10.16
N LEU A 203 -10.93 13.48 -9.68
CA LEU A 203 -10.59 13.99 -8.33
C LEU A 203 -11.14 13.04 -7.25
N PRO A 204 -10.50 12.99 -6.08
CA PRO A 204 -10.95 12.14 -4.97
C PRO A 204 -12.39 12.44 -4.57
N GLU A 205 -13.08 11.44 -4.05
CA GLU A 205 -14.43 11.62 -3.53
C GLU A 205 -14.43 12.47 -2.25
N SER A 206 -15.51 13.23 -2.05
CA SER A 206 -15.61 14.21 -0.96
C SER A 206 -15.44 13.61 0.44
N HIS A 207 -15.90 12.37 0.66
CA HIS A 207 -15.75 11.71 1.96
C HIS A 207 -14.28 11.39 2.28
N VAL A 208 -13.49 10.98 1.28
CA VAL A 208 -12.04 10.74 1.44
C VAL A 208 -11.30 12.03 1.76
N VAL A 209 -11.65 13.11 1.03
CA VAL A 209 -11.06 14.44 1.25
C VAL A 209 -11.38 14.96 2.66
N THR A 210 -12.61 14.78 3.12
CA THR A 210 -13.01 15.18 4.48
C THR A 210 -12.20 14.43 5.51
N MET A 211 -12.14 13.10 5.42
CA MET A 211 -11.36 12.27 6.33
C MET A 211 -9.87 12.70 6.37
N ALA A 212 -9.28 12.96 5.22
CA ALA A 212 -7.89 13.39 5.14
C ALA A 212 -7.67 14.78 5.77
N LYS A 213 -8.60 15.72 5.59
CA LYS A 213 -8.54 17.05 6.21
C LYS A 213 -8.62 16.98 7.72
N ASP A 214 -9.50 16.14 8.26
CA ASP A 214 -9.64 15.94 9.71
C ASP A 214 -8.33 15.45 10.35
N TYR A 215 -7.61 14.55 9.67
CA TYR A 215 -6.27 14.13 10.11
C TYR A 215 -5.20 15.21 9.90
N ALA A 216 -5.26 15.94 8.80
CA ALA A 216 -4.32 17.01 8.53
C ALA A 216 -4.39 18.14 9.58
N GLU A 217 -5.59 18.49 10.05
CA GLU A 217 -5.79 19.45 11.16
C GLU A 217 -5.10 18.97 12.45
N GLN A 218 -5.18 17.67 12.75
CA GLN A 218 -4.55 17.10 13.94
C GLN A 218 -3.02 17.01 13.86
N THR A 219 -2.48 16.81 12.66
CA THR A 219 -1.05 16.55 12.46
C THR A 219 -0.25 17.77 11.99
N GLY A 220 -0.95 18.80 11.52
CA GLY A 220 -0.38 19.99 10.90
C GLY A 220 0.06 19.78 9.45
N ALA A 221 -0.37 18.68 8.81
CA ALA A 221 -0.15 18.44 7.39
C ALA A 221 -1.00 19.38 6.52
N THR A 222 -0.59 19.61 5.28
CA THR A 222 -1.37 20.34 4.28
C THR A 222 -1.92 19.39 3.24
N ILE A 223 -3.10 19.70 2.69
CA ILE A 223 -3.70 18.96 1.59
C ILE A 223 -4.00 19.93 0.46
N GLN A 224 -3.47 19.61 -0.73
CA GLN A 224 -3.76 20.32 -1.96
C GLN A 224 -4.32 19.35 -3.00
N ILE A 225 -5.45 19.70 -3.60
CA ILE A 225 -6.10 18.90 -4.65
C ILE A 225 -6.29 19.82 -5.85
N SER A 226 -5.79 19.42 -7.02
CA SER A 226 -5.79 20.27 -8.20
C SER A 226 -5.70 19.45 -9.48
N SER A 227 -6.20 20.02 -10.58
CA SER A 227 -5.93 19.56 -11.94
C SER A 227 -4.70 20.27 -12.58
N ASP A 228 -4.16 21.32 -11.95
CA ASP A 228 -2.98 22.06 -12.39
C ASP A 228 -1.70 21.32 -11.97
N ILE A 229 -1.09 20.61 -12.92
CA ILE A 229 0.09 19.79 -12.71
C ILE A 229 1.27 20.65 -12.25
N GLU A 230 1.60 21.72 -13.00
CA GLU A 230 2.83 22.47 -12.82
C GLU A 230 2.94 23.14 -11.46
N LYS A 231 1.86 23.74 -10.99
CA LYS A 231 1.82 24.40 -9.68
C LYS A 231 1.87 23.41 -8.52
N THR A 232 1.30 22.21 -8.73
CA THR A 232 1.11 21.28 -7.62
C THR A 232 2.31 20.36 -7.42
N VAL A 233 3.07 20.05 -8.48
CA VAL A 233 4.26 19.19 -8.36
C VAL A 233 5.53 19.95 -7.94
N TYR A 234 5.53 21.26 -7.98
CA TYR A 234 6.71 22.08 -7.69
C TYR A 234 7.27 21.80 -6.30
N GLN A 235 8.56 21.48 -6.23
CA GLN A 235 9.32 21.13 -5.02
C GLN A 235 8.75 19.99 -4.16
N THR A 236 7.94 19.09 -4.74
CA THR A 236 7.55 17.87 -4.02
C THR A 236 8.78 17.01 -3.67
N ASP A 237 8.75 16.32 -2.52
CA ASP A 237 9.82 15.40 -2.11
C ASP A 237 9.68 14.02 -2.76
N ALA A 238 8.47 13.61 -3.08
CA ALA A 238 8.20 12.41 -3.85
C ALA A 238 6.96 12.55 -4.73
N ILE A 239 6.93 11.78 -5.82
CA ILE A 239 5.79 11.66 -6.72
C ILE A 239 5.38 10.19 -6.82
N TYR A 240 4.09 9.94 -6.80
CA TYR A 240 3.50 8.61 -6.83
C TYR A 240 2.47 8.51 -7.95
N THR A 241 2.42 7.39 -8.66
CA THR A 241 1.35 7.07 -9.60
C THR A 241 0.94 5.61 -9.50
N ASP A 242 -0.18 5.28 -10.09
CA ASP A 242 -0.71 3.92 -10.21
C ASP A 242 -1.30 3.74 -11.62
N VAL A 243 -1.58 2.50 -12.00
CA VAL A 243 -2.16 2.16 -13.29
C VAL A 243 -3.44 2.95 -13.57
N TRP A 244 -3.64 3.36 -14.82
CA TRP A 244 -4.82 4.14 -15.21
C TRP A 244 -6.10 3.33 -15.25
N PHE A 245 -6.00 2.00 -15.40
CA PHE A 245 -7.12 1.08 -15.36
C PHE A 245 -6.70 -0.30 -14.84
N SER A 246 -7.69 -1.07 -14.39
CA SER A 246 -7.50 -2.46 -13.98
C SER A 246 -7.87 -3.41 -15.12
N MET A 247 -7.21 -4.58 -15.15
CA MET A 247 -7.54 -5.63 -16.11
C MET A 247 -8.98 -6.09 -15.93
N GLY A 248 -9.70 -6.25 -17.07
CA GLY A 248 -11.08 -6.72 -17.09
C GLY A 248 -12.14 -5.61 -17.05
N GLU A 249 -11.73 -4.34 -17.01
CA GLU A 249 -12.67 -3.22 -17.18
C GLU A 249 -13.21 -3.13 -18.63
N PRO A 250 -14.42 -2.57 -18.84
CA PRO A 250 -14.98 -2.37 -20.16
C PRO A 250 -14.11 -1.47 -21.05
N THR A 251 -14.05 -1.77 -22.33
CA THR A 251 -13.16 -1.08 -23.29
C THR A 251 -13.42 0.42 -23.41
N ASP A 252 -14.68 0.83 -23.41
CA ASP A 252 -15.10 2.22 -23.47
C ASP A 252 -14.65 3.04 -22.25
N VAL A 253 -14.70 2.43 -21.06
CA VAL A 253 -14.17 3.01 -19.81
C VAL A 253 -12.65 3.19 -19.90
N ILE A 254 -11.94 2.22 -20.47
CA ILE A 254 -10.48 2.30 -20.65
C ILE A 254 -10.11 3.45 -21.61
N GLU A 255 -10.83 3.59 -22.73
CA GLU A 255 -10.57 4.65 -23.71
C GLU A 255 -10.75 6.06 -23.12
N GLU A 256 -11.83 6.26 -22.38
CA GLU A 256 -12.08 7.52 -21.69
C GLU A 256 -10.96 7.85 -20.70
N ARG A 257 -10.55 6.86 -19.86
CA ARG A 257 -9.49 7.05 -18.86
C ARG A 257 -8.14 7.33 -19.49
N VAL A 258 -7.74 6.57 -20.49
CA VAL A 258 -6.47 6.79 -21.20
C VAL A 258 -6.42 8.21 -21.74
N LYS A 259 -7.48 8.67 -22.41
CA LYS A 259 -7.56 10.03 -22.94
C LYS A 259 -7.50 11.11 -21.86
N ALA A 260 -8.17 10.90 -20.73
CA ALA A 260 -8.21 11.86 -19.63
C ALA A 260 -6.88 11.91 -18.85
N LEU A 261 -6.20 10.77 -18.70
CA LEU A 261 -5.03 10.62 -17.87
C LEU A 261 -3.69 10.78 -18.61
N GLN A 262 -3.68 10.70 -19.95
CA GLN A 262 -2.46 10.87 -20.73
C GLN A 262 -1.67 12.14 -20.40
N PRO A 263 -2.28 13.33 -20.15
CA PRO A 263 -1.53 14.52 -19.72
C PRO A 263 -0.86 14.38 -18.35
N TYR A 264 -1.27 13.39 -17.53
CA TYR A 264 -0.82 13.14 -16.16
C TYR A 264 0.25 12.04 -16.07
N GLN A 265 0.86 11.67 -17.20
CA GLN A 265 1.96 10.71 -17.25
C GLN A 265 3.20 11.25 -16.54
N ILE A 266 3.85 10.42 -15.71
CA ILE A 266 5.15 10.74 -15.13
C ILE A 266 6.25 10.47 -16.20
N ASN A 267 6.85 11.54 -16.70
CA ASN A 267 7.94 11.51 -17.66
C ASN A 267 9.08 12.46 -17.22
N MET A 268 10.22 12.43 -17.90
CA MET A 268 11.38 13.25 -17.53
C MET A 268 11.12 14.76 -17.59
N SER A 269 10.24 15.22 -18.48
CA SER A 269 9.82 16.62 -18.51
C SER A 269 9.10 17.03 -17.23
N LEU A 270 8.23 16.16 -16.71
CA LEU A 270 7.56 16.38 -15.43
C LEU A 270 8.56 16.37 -14.26
N ILE A 271 9.49 15.42 -14.24
CA ILE A 271 10.57 15.36 -13.20
C ILE A 271 11.37 16.66 -13.17
N GLN A 272 11.72 17.21 -14.33
CA GLN A 272 12.42 18.49 -14.41
C GLN A 272 11.61 19.68 -13.86
N LYS A 273 10.28 19.67 -14.06
CA LYS A 273 9.37 20.71 -13.53
C LYS A 273 9.24 20.69 -12.01
N ILE A 274 9.50 19.56 -11.36
CA ILE A 274 9.49 19.44 -9.89
C ILE A 274 10.58 20.33 -9.27
N GLN A 275 11.71 20.54 -9.93
CA GLN A 275 12.85 21.33 -9.44
C GLN A 275 13.40 20.88 -8.08
N ASN A 276 13.29 19.58 -7.79
CA ASN A 276 13.91 18.92 -6.65
C ASN A 276 14.80 17.78 -7.17
N PRO A 277 16.14 17.91 -7.10
CA PRO A 277 17.04 16.88 -7.62
C PRO A 277 16.99 15.56 -6.82
N ASP A 278 16.49 15.60 -5.60
CA ASP A 278 16.38 14.44 -4.70
C ASP A 278 15.00 13.79 -4.73
N VAL A 279 14.11 14.24 -5.62
CA VAL A 279 12.75 13.70 -5.73
C VAL A 279 12.74 12.17 -5.91
N LYS A 280 11.83 11.50 -5.24
CA LYS A 280 11.63 10.04 -5.36
C LYS A 280 10.38 9.74 -6.16
N VAL A 281 10.47 8.69 -6.98
CA VAL A 281 9.34 8.20 -7.78
C VAL A 281 8.90 6.86 -7.24
N LEU A 282 7.60 6.73 -6.92
CA LEU A 282 6.98 5.54 -6.38
C LEU A 282 5.86 5.02 -7.29
N HIS A 283 5.65 3.71 -7.24
CA HIS A 283 4.56 3.01 -7.91
C HIS A 283 4.31 1.68 -7.19
N CYS A 284 3.07 1.35 -6.88
CA CYS A 284 2.74 0.10 -6.16
C CYS A 284 3.00 -1.18 -6.99
N LEU A 285 3.19 -1.04 -8.29
CA LEU A 285 3.31 -2.12 -9.27
C LEU A 285 2.04 -3.03 -9.35
N PRO A 286 1.71 -3.59 -10.53
CA PRO A 286 2.48 -3.53 -11.79
C PRO A 286 2.42 -2.15 -12.43
N ALA A 287 3.41 -1.79 -13.27
CA ALA A 287 3.44 -0.56 -14.04
C ALA A 287 3.44 -0.85 -15.53
N PHE A 288 2.74 -0.01 -16.30
CA PHE A 288 2.70 -0.11 -17.77
C PHE A 288 3.67 0.90 -18.40
N HIS A 289 4.96 0.73 -18.12
CA HIS A 289 6.03 1.63 -18.55
C HIS A 289 6.67 1.22 -19.89
N ASN A 290 6.30 0.06 -20.47
CA ASN A 290 6.79 -0.41 -21.77
C ASN A 290 5.89 -1.53 -22.37
N THR A 291 6.28 -2.04 -23.52
CA THR A 291 5.56 -3.10 -24.25
C THR A 291 6.06 -4.51 -23.98
N GLN A 292 6.81 -4.76 -22.91
CA GLN A 292 7.33 -6.12 -22.62
C GLN A 292 6.26 -7.05 -22.06
N THR A 293 5.14 -6.52 -21.55
CA THR A 293 4.00 -7.30 -21.10
C THR A 293 2.97 -7.50 -22.20
N GLN A 294 2.14 -8.55 -22.09
CA GLN A 294 1.02 -8.75 -23.01
C GLN A 294 0.08 -7.53 -23.03
N VAL A 295 -0.29 -7.02 -21.86
CA VAL A 295 -1.17 -5.84 -21.73
C VAL A 295 -0.53 -4.60 -22.35
N GLY A 296 0.76 -4.36 -22.13
CA GLY A 296 1.47 -3.23 -22.73
C GLY A 296 1.47 -3.31 -24.27
N LYS A 297 1.58 -4.51 -24.85
CA LYS A 297 1.44 -4.71 -26.31
C LYS A 297 0.04 -4.42 -26.81
N GLU A 298 -0.99 -4.97 -26.15
CA GLU A 298 -2.40 -4.75 -26.50
C GLU A 298 -2.78 -3.26 -26.43
N VAL A 299 -2.30 -2.55 -25.42
CA VAL A 299 -2.50 -1.10 -25.27
C VAL A 299 -1.77 -0.33 -26.37
N CYS A 300 -0.53 -0.71 -26.69
CA CYS A 300 0.23 -0.09 -27.78
C CYS A 300 -0.46 -0.28 -29.13
N GLU A 301 -0.92 -1.49 -29.42
CA GLU A 301 -1.64 -1.81 -30.67
C GLU A 301 -2.98 -1.05 -30.76
N LYS A 302 -3.70 -0.92 -29.64
CA LYS A 302 -5.04 -0.34 -29.65
C LYS A 302 -5.05 1.19 -29.55
N TYR A 303 -4.16 1.77 -28.73
CA TYR A 303 -4.15 3.19 -28.41
C TYR A 303 -2.92 3.94 -28.92
N GLY A 304 -1.93 3.24 -29.49
CA GLY A 304 -0.68 3.84 -29.96
C GLY A 304 0.25 4.30 -28.81
N LEU A 305 0.02 3.81 -27.60
CA LEU A 305 0.81 4.18 -26.40
C LEU A 305 1.73 3.04 -25.99
N SER A 306 3.02 3.22 -26.15
CA SER A 306 4.05 2.26 -25.68
C SER A 306 4.31 2.36 -24.17
N GLU A 307 3.94 3.45 -23.55
CA GLU A 307 4.13 3.79 -22.14
C GLU A 307 2.88 4.50 -21.63
N MET A 308 2.44 4.20 -20.42
CA MET A 308 1.20 4.75 -19.87
C MET A 308 1.44 5.72 -18.72
N GLU A 309 1.13 5.35 -17.48
CA GLU A 309 1.19 6.22 -16.30
C GLU A 309 2.60 6.72 -15.97
N ILE A 310 3.62 5.97 -16.39
CA ILE A 310 5.03 6.30 -16.19
C ILE A 310 5.84 5.86 -17.40
N THR A 311 6.83 6.67 -17.83
CA THR A 311 7.73 6.29 -18.92
C THR A 311 8.81 5.32 -18.44
N ASP A 312 9.31 4.48 -19.37
CA ASP A 312 10.39 3.52 -19.11
C ASP A 312 11.68 4.24 -18.64
N GLU A 313 11.93 5.41 -19.20
CA GLU A 313 13.06 6.26 -18.80
C GLU A 313 12.98 6.66 -17.32
N VAL A 314 11.84 7.13 -16.84
CA VAL A 314 11.67 7.51 -15.41
C VAL A 314 11.66 6.28 -14.53
N PHE A 315 10.95 5.21 -14.95
CA PHE A 315 10.85 3.96 -14.19
C PHE A 315 12.21 3.35 -13.89
N ASN A 316 13.15 3.41 -14.84
CA ASN A 316 14.51 2.89 -14.70
C ASN A 316 15.56 3.95 -14.26
N SER A 317 15.12 5.16 -13.94
CA SER A 317 16.01 6.25 -13.51
C SER A 317 16.45 6.12 -12.05
N PRO A 318 17.50 6.86 -11.62
CA PRO A 318 17.90 6.95 -10.22
C PRO A 318 16.84 7.58 -9.28
N TYR A 319 15.83 8.25 -9.82
CA TYR A 319 14.70 8.78 -9.04
C TYR A 319 13.77 7.67 -8.57
N SER A 320 13.67 6.58 -9.33
CA SER A 320 12.74 5.47 -9.07
C SER A 320 13.19 4.60 -7.91
N ILE A 321 12.33 4.42 -6.92
CA ILE A 321 12.54 3.54 -5.76
C ILE A 321 11.50 2.43 -5.68
N VAL A 322 10.82 2.12 -6.79
CA VAL A 322 9.69 1.18 -6.87
C VAL A 322 10.03 -0.24 -6.40
N PHE A 323 11.26 -0.71 -6.66
CA PHE A 323 11.67 -2.05 -6.22
C PHE A 323 12.00 -2.10 -4.73
N LYS A 324 12.58 -1.02 -4.17
CA LYS A 324 12.75 -0.86 -2.71
C LYS A 324 11.40 -0.81 -2.01
N GLN A 325 10.45 -0.08 -2.57
CA GLN A 325 9.06 -0.01 -2.12
C GLN A 325 8.40 -1.39 -2.13
N ALA A 326 8.57 -2.16 -3.21
CA ALA A 326 8.05 -3.53 -3.32
C ALA A 326 8.69 -4.50 -2.30
N GLU A 327 10.01 -4.41 -2.06
CA GLU A 327 10.71 -5.18 -1.02
C GLU A 327 10.12 -4.88 0.37
N ASN A 328 9.85 -3.62 0.66
CA ASN A 328 9.33 -3.18 1.96
C ASN A 328 7.94 -3.74 2.30
N ARG A 329 7.17 -4.22 1.31
CA ARG A 329 5.94 -4.98 1.53
C ARG A 329 6.17 -6.21 2.43
N LEU A 330 7.26 -6.95 2.21
CA LEU A 330 7.64 -8.08 3.04
C LEU A 330 7.84 -7.66 4.50
N HIS A 331 8.58 -6.59 4.72
CA HIS A 331 9.01 -6.20 6.06
C HIS A 331 7.88 -5.54 6.87
N SER A 332 7.05 -4.72 6.23
CA SER A 332 5.87 -4.11 6.86
C SER A 332 4.81 -5.15 7.24
N ILE A 333 4.52 -6.10 6.34
CA ILE A 333 3.60 -7.22 6.61
C ILE A 333 4.15 -8.11 7.73
N LYS A 334 5.47 -8.40 7.74
CA LYS A 334 6.11 -9.15 8.82
C LYS A 334 5.91 -8.47 10.18
N ALA A 335 6.09 -7.15 10.27
CA ALA A 335 5.88 -6.40 11.50
C ALA A 335 4.41 -6.47 11.96
N VAL A 336 3.44 -6.27 11.04
CA VAL A 336 2.02 -6.39 11.36
C VAL A 336 1.70 -7.78 11.92
N MET A 337 2.13 -8.84 11.26
CA MET A 337 1.88 -10.22 11.71
C MET A 337 2.51 -10.49 13.07
N ALA A 338 3.79 -10.08 13.26
CA ALA A 338 4.50 -10.30 14.51
C ALA A 338 3.83 -9.58 15.71
N LEU A 339 3.31 -8.38 15.48
CA LEU A 339 2.63 -7.58 16.50
C LEU A 339 1.22 -8.11 16.78
N THR A 340 0.43 -8.37 15.75
CA THR A 340 -0.99 -8.74 15.92
C THR A 340 -1.22 -10.18 16.34
N LEU A 341 -0.27 -11.09 16.06
CA LEU A 341 -0.29 -12.48 16.52
C LEU A 341 0.44 -12.69 17.88
N GLY A 342 0.93 -11.62 18.51
CA GLY A 342 1.53 -11.68 19.85
C GLY A 342 2.98 -12.19 19.88
N GLY A 343 3.70 -12.16 18.77
CA GLY A 343 5.12 -12.54 18.70
C GLY A 343 6.08 -11.46 19.20
N ILE A 344 5.64 -10.22 19.27
CA ILE A 344 6.32 -9.06 19.84
C ILE A 344 5.39 -8.46 20.89
N LYS A 345 5.89 -8.37 22.13
CA LYS A 345 5.15 -7.80 23.29
C LYS A 345 5.57 -6.37 23.53
#